data_69a90bf7062f1abad372ba90ea2e82d4
#
_entry.id   69a90bf7062f1abad372ba90ea2e82d4
#
_cell.length_a   1.000
_cell.length_b   1.000
_cell.length_c   1.000
_cell.angle_alpha   90.00
_cell.angle_beta   90.00
_cell.angle_gamma   90.00
#
_symmetry.space_group_name_H-M   'P 1'
#
loop_
_entity.id
_entity.type
_entity.pdbx_description
1 polymer ?
#
loop_
_entity_poly.entity_id
_entity_poly.type
_entity_poly.pdbx_seq_one_letter_code
_entity_poly.pdbx_strand_id
1 'polypeptide(L)'
;MNIFFGLIIAGVLIFINFLPAFSLKTNGMKEIKGKYITVFYEKEENAAYDVFLLANTDIERISSRLGFESPQNISVYIYDNQKTFQRKKYGFITAFLGLDWYIGDNRGGTKVLLTSPANPGKVHDYDNNKYASIHEIVHAYNYLINKNMPKWINEGVALYLTNGNPPHDLYSRQRTPVINEIRSNNPIKFANIGGYDFAHTYIEYLDKTFGWNKVLVFLRENNHENVFGQSEEKIYNNWIEYLKNNYQGLLCAGSPASA
;
A
#
# COMPACT_ATOMS: atom_id res chain seq x y z
N MET A 1 20.76 17.38 -37.56
CA MET A 1 19.45 16.73 -37.32
C MET A 1 18.78 17.45 -36.17
N ASN A 2 17.67 18.12 -36.42
CA ASN A 2 17.15 19.17 -35.56
C ASN A 2 16.65 18.65 -34.20
N ILE A 3 16.93 19.39 -33.11
CA ILE A 3 16.43 19.15 -31.75
C ILE A 3 14.92 18.84 -31.77
N PHE A 4 14.15 19.53 -32.60
CA PHE A 4 12.72 19.33 -32.79
C PHE A 4 12.36 17.91 -33.25
N PHE A 5 13.10 17.33 -34.18
CA PHE A 5 12.89 15.96 -34.66
C PHE A 5 13.21 14.92 -33.56
N GLY A 6 14.26 15.17 -32.76
CA GLY A 6 14.58 14.36 -31.58
C GLY A 6 13.48 14.35 -30.52
N LEU A 7 12.86 15.51 -30.26
CA LEU A 7 11.74 15.62 -29.30
C LEU A 7 10.49 14.87 -29.79
N ILE A 8 10.19 14.89 -31.09
CA ILE A 8 9.07 14.12 -31.65
C ILE A 8 9.32 12.63 -31.48
N ILE A 9 10.51 12.12 -31.80
CA ILE A 9 10.85 10.70 -31.62
C ILE A 9 10.73 10.30 -30.15
N ALA A 10 11.27 11.11 -29.23
CA ALA A 10 11.16 10.86 -27.80
C ALA A 10 9.69 10.78 -27.34
N GLY A 11 8.85 11.72 -27.79
CA GLY A 11 7.42 11.72 -27.49
C GLY A 11 6.70 10.48 -28.01
N VAL A 12 7.01 10.02 -29.22
CA VAL A 12 6.45 8.79 -29.80
C VAL A 12 6.89 7.57 -29.01
N LEU A 13 8.16 7.47 -28.62
CA LEU A 13 8.67 6.33 -27.81
C LEU A 13 8.01 6.29 -26.43
N ILE A 14 7.84 7.44 -25.77
CA ILE A 14 7.11 7.55 -24.51
C ILE A 14 5.65 7.08 -24.69
N PHE A 15 4.98 7.55 -25.72
CA PHE A 15 3.59 7.13 -26.01
C PHE A 15 3.49 5.62 -26.23
N ILE A 16 4.36 5.04 -27.07
CA ILE A 16 4.42 3.61 -27.33
C ILE A 16 4.67 2.82 -26.01
N ASN A 17 5.57 3.32 -25.16
CA ASN A 17 5.84 2.69 -23.86
C ASN A 17 4.56 2.53 -23.05
N PHE A 18 3.67 3.52 -23.01
CA PHE A 18 2.47 3.51 -22.18
C PHE A 18 1.24 2.88 -22.87
N LEU A 19 1.31 2.41 -24.11
CA LEU A 19 0.19 1.76 -24.80
C LEU A 19 -0.50 0.67 -23.95
N PRO A 20 0.22 -0.24 -23.24
CA PRO A 20 -0.43 -1.25 -22.40
C PRO A 20 -1.25 -0.65 -21.25
N ALA A 21 -0.88 0.52 -20.77
CA ALA A 21 -1.52 1.18 -19.64
C ALA A 21 -2.87 1.86 -20.01
N PHE A 22 -3.15 2.12 -21.28
CA PHE A 22 -4.42 2.73 -21.69
C PHE A 22 -5.63 1.80 -21.51
N SER A 23 -5.44 0.49 -21.63
CA SER A 23 -6.49 -0.50 -21.35
C SER A 23 -6.03 -1.44 -20.25
N LEU A 24 -6.75 -1.45 -19.12
CA LEU A 24 -6.46 -2.36 -18.01
C LEU A 24 -6.91 -3.79 -18.31
N LYS A 25 -7.99 -3.97 -19.07
CA LYS A 25 -8.40 -5.32 -19.49
C LYS A 25 -7.43 -5.89 -20.52
N THR A 26 -7.10 -7.16 -20.37
CA THR A 26 -6.51 -7.98 -21.44
C THR A 26 -7.61 -8.68 -22.23
N ASN A 27 -7.25 -9.16 -23.41
CA ASN A 27 -8.23 -9.85 -24.26
C ASN A 27 -8.71 -11.13 -23.57
N GLY A 28 -10.03 -11.33 -23.52
CA GLY A 28 -10.65 -12.51 -22.92
C GLY A 28 -10.75 -12.51 -21.40
N MET A 29 -10.44 -11.41 -20.72
CA MET A 29 -10.73 -11.31 -19.28
C MET A 29 -12.21 -11.56 -18.98
N LYS A 30 -12.45 -12.44 -18.01
CA LYS A 30 -13.76 -12.71 -17.42
C LYS A 30 -14.02 -11.75 -16.26
N GLU A 31 -15.24 -11.76 -15.72
CA GLU A 31 -15.58 -10.92 -14.55
C GLU A 31 -16.40 -11.67 -13.51
N ILE A 32 -16.17 -11.33 -12.23
CA ILE A 32 -17.00 -11.67 -11.08
C ILE A 32 -17.51 -10.35 -10.52
N LYS A 33 -18.83 -10.19 -10.43
CA LYS A 33 -19.45 -8.91 -10.07
C LYS A 33 -20.24 -9.03 -8.78
N GLY A 34 -19.90 -8.19 -7.81
CA GLY A 34 -20.64 -7.95 -6.58
C GLY A 34 -21.32 -6.58 -6.57
N LYS A 35 -21.78 -6.17 -5.39
CA LYS A 35 -22.46 -4.88 -5.21
C LYS A 35 -21.48 -3.70 -5.40
N TYR A 36 -20.31 -3.76 -4.81
CA TYR A 36 -19.29 -2.70 -4.82
C TYR A 36 -17.96 -3.14 -5.44
N ILE A 37 -17.71 -4.44 -5.53
CA ILE A 37 -16.49 -5.02 -6.07
C ILE A 37 -16.78 -5.70 -7.39
N THR A 38 -15.98 -5.40 -8.41
CA THR A 38 -15.93 -6.16 -9.66
C THR A 38 -14.51 -6.63 -9.88
N VAL A 39 -14.31 -7.94 -9.96
CA VAL A 39 -12.99 -8.55 -10.25
C VAL A 39 -12.94 -8.95 -11.71
N PHE A 40 -11.94 -8.47 -12.44
CA PHE A 40 -11.59 -8.91 -13.79
C PHE A 40 -10.36 -9.80 -13.72
N TYR A 41 -10.38 -10.99 -14.34
CA TYR A 41 -9.31 -11.96 -14.27
C TYR A 41 -9.09 -12.66 -15.62
N GLU A 42 -7.89 -13.21 -15.84
CA GLU A 42 -7.51 -13.88 -17.08
C GLU A 42 -7.95 -15.35 -17.06
N LYS A 43 -7.28 -16.24 -16.34
CA LYS A 43 -7.53 -17.69 -16.35
C LYS A 43 -7.81 -18.27 -14.96
N GLU A 44 -7.14 -17.74 -13.93
CA GLU A 44 -7.14 -18.29 -12.57
C GLU A 44 -8.41 -17.95 -11.81
N GLU A 45 -9.51 -18.61 -12.13
CA GLU A 45 -10.85 -18.33 -11.61
C GLU A 45 -10.96 -18.50 -10.09
N ASN A 46 -10.38 -19.58 -9.54
CA ASN A 46 -10.44 -19.83 -8.09
C ASN A 46 -9.71 -18.74 -7.30
N ALA A 47 -8.52 -18.32 -7.76
CA ALA A 47 -7.78 -17.25 -7.12
C ALA A 47 -8.50 -15.90 -7.24
N ALA A 48 -9.14 -15.64 -8.37
CA ALA A 48 -9.97 -14.45 -8.56
C ALA A 48 -11.21 -14.45 -7.65
N TYR A 49 -11.82 -15.61 -7.44
CA TYR A 49 -12.95 -15.77 -6.53
C TYR A 49 -12.55 -15.56 -5.06
N ASP A 50 -11.40 -16.06 -4.65
CA ASP A 50 -10.86 -15.82 -3.30
C ASP A 50 -10.59 -14.33 -3.03
N VAL A 51 -10.02 -13.63 -4.01
CA VAL A 51 -9.84 -12.16 -3.95
C VAL A 51 -11.19 -11.45 -3.89
N PHE A 52 -12.16 -11.88 -4.73
CA PHE A 52 -13.50 -11.31 -4.74
C PHE A 52 -14.20 -11.48 -3.38
N LEU A 53 -14.17 -12.68 -2.81
CA LEU A 53 -14.80 -12.95 -1.50
C LEU A 53 -14.17 -12.07 -0.40
N LEU A 54 -12.85 -12.01 -0.35
CA LEU A 54 -12.13 -11.22 0.63
C LEU A 54 -12.48 -9.73 0.49
N ALA A 55 -12.37 -9.18 -0.73
CA ALA A 55 -12.65 -7.77 -1.00
C ALA A 55 -14.12 -7.41 -0.75
N ASN A 56 -15.05 -8.27 -1.17
CA ASN A 56 -16.48 -8.03 -1.00
C ASN A 56 -16.93 -8.09 0.48
N THR A 57 -16.23 -8.91 1.29
CA THR A 57 -16.48 -8.99 2.75
C THR A 57 -15.95 -7.76 3.48
N ASP A 58 -14.80 -7.24 3.07
CA ASP A 58 -14.09 -6.17 3.80
C ASP A 58 -14.45 -4.75 3.34
N ILE A 59 -15.04 -4.59 2.17
CA ILE A 59 -15.23 -3.25 1.56
C ILE A 59 -16.07 -2.30 2.43
N GLU A 60 -17.11 -2.80 3.10
CA GLU A 60 -17.97 -1.98 3.96
C GLU A 60 -17.23 -1.55 5.23
N ARG A 61 -16.43 -2.43 5.83
CA ARG A 61 -15.58 -2.14 6.98
C ARG A 61 -14.54 -1.07 6.64
N ILE A 62 -13.81 -1.24 5.52
CA ILE A 62 -12.79 -0.29 5.06
C ILE A 62 -13.42 1.07 4.78
N SER A 63 -14.52 1.11 4.03
CA SER A 63 -15.25 2.33 3.68
C SER A 63 -15.67 3.10 4.95
N SER A 64 -16.31 2.43 5.89
CA SER A 64 -16.75 3.01 7.16
C SER A 64 -15.57 3.51 8.00
N ARG A 65 -14.50 2.71 8.13
CA ARG A 65 -13.29 3.11 8.86
C ARG A 65 -12.63 4.35 8.26
N LEU A 66 -12.70 4.53 6.95
CA LEU A 66 -12.14 5.69 6.25
C LEU A 66 -13.13 6.88 6.13
N GLY A 67 -14.29 6.78 6.79
CA GLY A 67 -15.24 7.87 6.92
C GLY A 67 -16.10 8.13 5.68
N PHE A 68 -16.34 7.11 4.85
CA PHE A 68 -17.28 7.18 3.74
C PHE A 68 -18.65 6.67 4.18
N GLU A 69 -19.71 7.34 3.79
CA GLU A 69 -21.10 6.94 4.09
C GLU A 69 -21.50 5.63 3.40
N SER A 70 -20.93 5.37 2.23
CA SER A 70 -21.15 4.14 1.48
C SER A 70 -19.87 3.73 0.72
N PRO A 71 -19.70 2.41 0.47
CA PRO A 71 -18.57 1.94 -0.30
C PRO A 71 -18.53 2.50 -1.72
N GLN A 72 -17.31 2.72 -2.21
CA GLN A 72 -17.05 3.07 -3.60
C GLN A 72 -17.06 1.81 -4.48
N ASN A 73 -17.44 1.96 -5.74
CA ASN A 73 -17.33 0.88 -6.71
C ASN A 73 -15.86 0.67 -7.12
N ILE A 74 -15.28 -0.44 -6.70
CA ILE A 74 -13.89 -0.78 -6.98
C ILE A 74 -13.81 -1.87 -8.04
N SER A 75 -12.97 -1.65 -9.05
CA SER A 75 -12.62 -2.64 -10.07
C SER A 75 -11.23 -3.20 -9.79
N VAL A 76 -11.14 -4.50 -9.57
CA VAL A 76 -9.87 -5.22 -9.34
C VAL A 76 -9.51 -5.96 -10.63
N TYR A 77 -8.30 -5.74 -11.14
CA TYR A 77 -7.76 -6.37 -12.35
C TYR A 77 -6.66 -7.34 -11.96
N ILE A 78 -6.89 -8.64 -12.13
CA ILE A 78 -5.96 -9.71 -11.77
C ILE A 78 -5.31 -10.25 -13.03
N TYR A 79 -3.99 -10.19 -13.08
CA TYR A 79 -3.18 -10.68 -14.20
C TYR A 79 -2.46 -11.96 -13.78
N ASP A 80 -2.53 -12.99 -14.62
CA ASP A 80 -1.88 -14.28 -14.35
C ASP A 80 -0.35 -14.19 -14.29
N ASN A 81 0.22 -13.07 -14.76
CA ASN A 81 1.66 -12.94 -14.80
C ASN A 81 2.08 -11.51 -14.41
N GLN A 82 3.06 -11.48 -13.52
CA GLN A 82 3.58 -10.25 -12.93
C GLN A 82 4.10 -9.25 -13.98
N LYS A 83 4.67 -9.73 -15.09
CA LYS A 83 5.11 -8.84 -16.17
C LYS A 83 3.95 -8.14 -16.86
N THR A 84 2.81 -8.83 -17.02
CA THR A 84 1.58 -8.22 -17.56
C THR A 84 1.06 -7.15 -16.63
N PHE A 85 0.94 -7.44 -15.33
CA PHE A 85 0.58 -6.46 -14.31
C PHE A 85 1.46 -5.22 -14.37
N GLN A 86 2.78 -5.38 -14.33
CA GLN A 86 3.73 -4.28 -14.37
C GLN A 86 3.62 -3.43 -15.64
N ARG A 87 3.45 -4.07 -16.82
CA ARG A 87 3.23 -3.36 -18.09
C ARG A 87 1.93 -2.54 -18.10
N LYS A 88 0.88 -3.04 -17.46
CA LYS A 88 -0.41 -2.32 -17.33
C LYS A 88 -0.28 -1.10 -16.43
N LYS A 89 0.67 -1.07 -15.51
CA LYS A 89 0.93 0.09 -14.65
C LYS A 89 1.93 1.07 -15.27
N TYR A 90 3.10 0.61 -15.68
CA TYR A 90 4.24 1.47 -16.07
C TYR A 90 4.66 1.35 -17.53
N GLY A 91 3.99 0.51 -18.32
CA GLY A 91 4.34 0.29 -19.72
C GLY A 91 5.48 -0.71 -19.92
N PHE A 92 6.01 -0.75 -21.16
CA PHE A 92 7.00 -1.76 -21.56
C PHE A 92 8.35 -1.64 -20.85
N ILE A 93 8.72 -0.46 -20.36
CA ILE A 93 9.99 -0.24 -19.66
C ILE A 93 10.18 -1.16 -18.46
N THR A 94 9.09 -1.63 -17.84
CA THR A 94 9.14 -2.54 -16.69
C THR A 94 9.84 -3.86 -16.99
N ALA A 95 9.94 -4.27 -18.27
CA ALA A 95 10.69 -5.45 -18.66
C ALA A 95 12.18 -5.41 -18.25
N PHE A 96 12.71 -4.22 -17.98
CA PHE A 96 14.12 -3.97 -17.65
C PHE A 96 14.35 -3.62 -16.17
N LEU A 97 13.31 -3.54 -15.34
CA LEU A 97 13.42 -2.99 -13.98
C LEU A 97 13.57 -4.02 -12.86
N GLY A 98 13.43 -5.33 -13.12
CA GLY A 98 13.61 -6.39 -12.10
C GLY A 98 12.72 -6.20 -10.86
N LEU A 99 11.42 -5.89 -11.04
CA LEU A 99 10.48 -5.58 -9.96
C LEU A 99 9.81 -6.85 -9.41
N ASP A 100 10.57 -7.86 -9.02
CA ASP A 100 10.04 -9.16 -8.57
C ASP A 100 9.19 -9.06 -7.27
N TRP A 101 9.41 -8.02 -6.47
CA TRP A 101 8.66 -7.75 -5.24
C TRP A 101 7.33 -6.99 -5.45
N TYR A 102 7.08 -6.49 -6.65
CA TYR A 102 5.94 -5.62 -6.94
C TYR A 102 4.75 -6.42 -7.47
N ILE A 103 3.70 -6.56 -6.66
CA ILE A 103 2.56 -7.47 -6.88
C ILE A 103 1.20 -6.78 -6.95
N GLY A 104 1.08 -5.57 -6.43
CA GLY A 104 -0.16 -4.82 -6.38
C GLY A 104 0.06 -3.32 -6.57
N ASP A 105 -0.98 -2.62 -7.02
CA ASP A 105 -1.03 -1.17 -7.12
C ASP A 105 -2.47 -0.69 -7.29
N ASN A 106 -2.70 0.57 -6.98
CA ASN A 106 -3.96 1.24 -7.32
C ASN A 106 -3.79 2.23 -8.48
N ARG A 107 -4.85 2.48 -9.21
CA ARG A 107 -4.93 3.50 -10.26
C ARG A 107 -6.08 4.44 -9.99
N GLY A 108 -5.77 5.54 -9.32
CA GLY A 108 -6.78 6.46 -8.79
C GLY A 108 -7.60 5.80 -7.67
N GLY A 109 -8.79 6.33 -7.43
CA GLY A 109 -9.63 5.93 -6.28
C GLY A 109 -10.55 4.73 -6.52
N THR A 110 -10.52 4.06 -7.68
CA THR A 110 -11.53 3.05 -8.02
C THR A 110 -10.98 1.82 -8.75
N LYS A 111 -9.69 1.76 -9.01
CA LYS A 111 -9.07 0.66 -9.77
C LYS A 111 -7.88 0.11 -9.02
N VAL A 112 -7.87 -1.20 -8.85
CA VAL A 112 -6.79 -1.99 -8.25
C VAL A 112 -6.24 -2.95 -9.28
N LEU A 113 -4.93 -3.08 -9.35
CA LEU A 113 -4.22 -3.99 -10.24
C LEU A 113 -3.43 -4.97 -9.37
N LEU A 114 -3.52 -6.26 -9.68
CA LEU A 114 -2.86 -7.32 -8.91
C LEU A 114 -2.21 -8.36 -9.82
N THR A 115 -1.12 -8.96 -9.35
CA THR A 115 -0.67 -10.25 -9.82
C THR A 115 -1.52 -11.35 -9.17
N SER A 116 -1.94 -12.36 -9.94
CA SER A 116 -2.78 -13.45 -9.46
C SER A 116 -2.16 -14.15 -8.24
N PRO A 117 -2.95 -14.43 -7.18
CA PRO A 117 -2.50 -15.27 -6.08
C PRO A 117 -2.00 -16.65 -6.52
N ALA A 118 -2.58 -17.23 -7.58
CA ALA A 118 -2.14 -18.53 -8.12
C ALA A 118 -0.73 -18.47 -8.76
N ASN A 119 -0.24 -17.27 -9.11
CA ASN A 119 1.07 -17.06 -9.72
C ASN A 119 1.82 -15.93 -8.98
N PRO A 120 2.14 -16.09 -7.68
CA PRO A 120 2.58 -15.00 -6.80
C PRO A 120 3.97 -14.44 -7.13
N GLY A 121 4.69 -15.04 -8.08
CA GLY A 121 6.04 -14.64 -8.44
C GLY A 121 7.10 -15.34 -7.57
N LYS A 122 8.29 -14.71 -7.43
CA LYS A 122 9.44 -15.34 -6.76
C LYS A 122 9.56 -15.00 -5.28
N VAL A 123 8.96 -13.90 -4.85
CA VAL A 123 9.21 -13.27 -3.53
C VAL A 123 8.01 -13.44 -2.60
N HIS A 124 6.83 -13.61 -3.15
CA HIS A 124 5.57 -13.69 -2.42
C HIS A 124 4.95 -15.08 -2.53
N ASP A 125 3.97 -15.35 -1.70
CA ASP A 125 3.12 -16.54 -1.72
C ASP A 125 1.68 -16.21 -2.13
N TYR A 126 0.81 -17.21 -2.15
CA TYR A 126 -0.60 -17.07 -2.48
C TYR A 126 -1.32 -16.07 -1.58
N ASP A 127 -1.12 -16.20 -0.27
CA ASP A 127 -1.81 -15.37 0.71
C ASP A 127 -1.32 -13.92 0.66
N ASN A 128 -0.03 -13.69 0.49
CA ASN A 128 0.51 -12.33 0.30
C ASN A 128 -0.20 -11.62 -0.86
N ASN A 129 -0.32 -12.26 -2.02
CA ASN A 129 -0.97 -11.66 -3.19
C ASN A 129 -2.49 -11.50 -2.99
N LYS A 130 -3.15 -12.45 -2.32
CA LYS A 130 -4.56 -12.34 -2.00
C LYS A 130 -4.83 -11.15 -1.07
N TYR A 131 -4.08 -11.02 0.03
CA TYR A 131 -4.25 -9.93 0.98
C TYR A 131 -3.77 -8.58 0.44
N ALA A 132 -2.86 -8.55 -0.54
CA ALA A 132 -2.50 -7.33 -1.25
C ALA A 132 -3.73 -6.65 -1.88
N SER A 133 -4.78 -7.39 -2.24
CA SER A 133 -6.03 -6.81 -2.76
C SER A 133 -6.67 -5.81 -1.79
N ILE A 134 -6.71 -6.14 -0.51
CA ILE A 134 -7.29 -5.27 0.53
C ILE A 134 -6.39 -4.06 0.78
N HIS A 135 -5.08 -4.28 0.81
CA HIS A 135 -4.09 -3.22 0.94
C HIS A 135 -4.24 -2.17 -0.19
N GLU A 136 -4.36 -2.62 -1.43
CA GLU A 136 -4.55 -1.75 -2.59
C GLU A 136 -5.93 -1.08 -2.62
N ILE A 137 -6.97 -1.72 -2.08
CA ILE A 137 -8.28 -1.09 -1.89
C ILE A 137 -8.16 0.07 -0.89
N VAL A 138 -7.43 -0.08 0.20
CA VAL A 138 -7.18 1.04 1.14
C VAL A 138 -6.44 2.17 0.44
N HIS A 139 -5.42 1.89 -0.38
CA HIS A 139 -4.76 2.93 -1.19
C HIS A 139 -5.71 3.63 -2.16
N ALA A 140 -6.66 2.92 -2.76
CA ALA A 140 -7.68 3.54 -3.60
C ALA A 140 -8.55 4.53 -2.81
N TYR A 141 -8.96 4.19 -1.59
CA TYR A 141 -9.67 5.11 -0.70
C TYR A 141 -8.80 6.26 -0.22
N ASN A 142 -7.54 6.00 0.14
CA ASN A 142 -6.59 7.04 0.53
C ASN A 142 -6.42 8.09 -0.59
N TYR A 143 -6.37 7.64 -1.85
CA TYR A 143 -6.33 8.55 -3.01
C TYR A 143 -7.57 9.45 -3.10
N LEU A 144 -8.76 8.95 -2.76
CA LEU A 144 -10.01 9.74 -2.73
C LEU A 144 -10.03 10.74 -1.58
N ILE A 145 -9.43 10.38 -0.44
CA ILE A 145 -9.31 11.27 0.72
C ILE A 145 -8.30 12.39 0.42
N ASN A 146 -7.11 12.02 -0.04
CA ASN A 146 -6.02 12.95 -0.33
C ASN A 146 -5.06 12.33 -1.37
N LYS A 147 -5.19 12.77 -2.62
CA LYS A 147 -4.33 12.28 -3.72
C LYS A 147 -2.83 12.57 -3.54
N ASN A 148 -2.49 13.49 -2.64
CA ASN A 148 -1.12 13.89 -2.32
C ASN A 148 -0.70 13.37 -0.93
N MET A 149 -1.36 12.34 -0.40
CA MET A 149 -1.02 11.75 0.89
C MET A 149 0.46 11.32 0.91
N PRO A 150 1.25 11.73 1.93
CA PRO A 150 2.64 11.29 2.04
C PRO A 150 2.73 9.77 2.08
N LYS A 151 3.78 9.22 1.46
CA LYS A 151 3.96 7.76 1.37
C LYS A 151 3.91 7.08 2.73
N TRP A 152 4.58 7.66 3.73
CA TRP A 152 4.59 7.14 5.10
C TRP A 152 3.18 6.94 5.67
N ILE A 153 2.34 7.94 5.52
CA ILE A 153 0.95 7.90 5.99
C ILE A 153 0.11 6.94 5.14
N ASN A 154 0.28 6.99 3.83
CA ASN A 154 -0.46 6.15 2.89
C ASN A 154 -0.23 4.65 3.13
N GLU A 155 1.04 4.23 3.26
CA GLU A 155 1.39 2.84 3.57
C GLU A 155 0.97 2.45 4.99
N GLY A 156 1.20 3.34 5.96
CA GLY A 156 0.83 3.10 7.35
C GLY A 156 -0.66 2.82 7.53
N VAL A 157 -1.52 3.63 6.90
CA VAL A 157 -2.99 3.42 6.93
C VAL A 157 -3.38 2.10 6.25
N ALA A 158 -2.78 1.80 5.09
CA ALA A 158 -3.07 0.57 4.38
C ALA A 158 -2.72 -0.66 5.22
N LEU A 159 -1.55 -0.67 5.83
CA LEU A 159 -1.12 -1.77 6.72
C LEU A 159 -1.93 -1.84 8.00
N TYR A 160 -2.22 -0.71 8.64
CA TYR A 160 -2.99 -0.67 9.88
C TYR A 160 -4.42 -1.20 9.70
N LEU A 161 -5.10 -0.81 8.60
CA LEU A 161 -6.47 -1.25 8.32
C LEU A 161 -6.55 -2.69 7.76
N THR A 162 -5.46 -3.26 7.28
CA THR A 162 -5.37 -4.65 6.81
C THR A 162 -4.81 -5.61 7.86
N ASN A 163 -4.75 -5.17 9.11
CA ASN A 163 -4.24 -5.96 10.24
C ASN A 163 -2.80 -6.43 10.03
N GLY A 164 -1.96 -5.57 9.45
CA GLY A 164 -0.50 -5.76 9.48
C GLY A 164 -0.07 -6.02 10.92
N ASN A 165 0.88 -6.92 11.11
CA ASN A 165 1.37 -7.30 12.43
C ASN A 165 2.88 -7.05 12.51
N PRO A 166 3.32 -5.82 12.86
CA PRO A 166 4.73 -5.52 13.00
C PRO A 166 5.40 -6.42 14.05
N PRO A 167 6.67 -6.79 13.89
CA PRO A 167 7.38 -7.58 14.87
C PRO A 167 7.37 -6.94 16.26
N HIS A 168 7.11 -7.71 17.31
CA HIS A 168 7.09 -7.23 18.70
C HIS A 168 8.44 -6.67 19.17
N ASP A 169 9.53 -7.05 18.51
CA ASP A 169 10.89 -6.61 18.76
C ASP A 169 11.40 -5.57 17.76
N LEU A 170 10.48 -4.92 17.03
CA LEU A 170 10.80 -3.98 15.94
C LEU A 170 11.79 -2.91 16.36
N TYR A 171 11.60 -2.32 17.55
CA TYR A 171 12.46 -1.24 18.05
C TYR A 171 13.89 -1.72 18.36
N SER A 172 14.06 -2.93 18.91
CA SER A 172 15.36 -3.48 19.23
C SER A 172 16.06 -4.14 18.04
N ARG A 173 15.28 -4.61 17.07
CA ARG A 173 15.74 -5.38 15.90
C ARG A 173 16.23 -4.51 14.76
N GLN A 174 15.65 -3.33 14.60
CA GLN A 174 15.93 -2.43 13.48
C GLN A 174 16.22 -1.00 13.96
N ARG A 175 17.09 -0.32 13.24
CA ARG A 175 17.30 1.13 13.46
C ARG A 175 16.01 1.90 13.15
N THR A 176 15.53 2.65 14.12
CA THR A 176 14.37 3.50 13.92
C THR A 176 14.67 4.58 12.86
N PRO A 177 13.77 4.77 11.87
CA PRO A 177 13.94 5.81 10.85
C PRO A 177 13.95 7.22 11.45
N VAL A 178 14.85 8.08 10.99
CA VAL A 178 14.85 9.50 11.41
C VAL A 178 13.77 10.30 10.67
N ILE A 179 13.39 11.45 11.22
CA ILE A 179 12.26 12.25 10.72
C ILE A 179 12.35 12.59 9.21
N ASN A 180 13.56 12.85 8.70
CA ASN A 180 13.76 13.14 7.28
C ASN A 180 13.57 11.90 6.38
N GLU A 181 13.73 10.70 6.93
CA GLU A 181 13.48 9.44 6.21
C GLU A 181 11.97 9.18 6.11
N ILE A 182 11.20 9.45 7.17
CA ILE A 182 9.74 9.30 7.13
C ILE A 182 9.05 10.31 6.20
N ARG A 183 9.67 11.45 5.96
CA ARG A 183 9.20 12.46 4.98
C ARG A 183 9.48 12.08 3.53
N SER A 184 10.26 11.01 3.28
CA SER A 184 10.67 10.62 1.93
C SER A 184 9.57 9.87 1.19
N ASN A 185 9.24 10.31 -0.02
CA ASN A 185 8.33 9.59 -0.93
C ASN A 185 9.05 8.57 -1.83
N ASN A 186 10.38 8.35 -1.65
CA ASN A 186 11.12 7.39 -2.45
C ASN A 186 10.82 5.94 -2.00
N PRO A 187 10.24 5.08 -2.87
CA PRO A 187 9.81 3.74 -2.48
C PRO A 187 10.97 2.81 -2.10
N ILE A 188 12.13 2.95 -2.73
CA ILE A 188 13.32 2.14 -2.41
C ILE A 188 13.88 2.53 -1.04
N LYS A 189 14.00 3.83 -0.77
CA LYS A 189 14.42 4.30 0.56
C LYS A 189 13.44 3.85 1.64
N PHE A 190 12.14 3.95 1.37
CA PHE A 190 11.09 3.51 2.28
C PHE A 190 11.23 2.02 2.64
N ALA A 191 11.39 1.14 1.64
CA ALA A 191 11.58 -0.29 1.88
C ALA A 191 12.87 -0.58 2.68
N ASN A 192 13.99 0.07 2.32
CA ASN A 192 15.30 -0.19 2.94
C ASN A 192 15.38 0.21 4.42
N ILE A 193 14.53 1.13 4.88
CA ILE A 193 14.48 1.53 6.30
C ILE A 193 13.47 0.73 7.12
N GLY A 194 12.89 -0.34 6.58
CA GLY A 194 11.80 -1.08 7.23
C GLY A 194 10.50 -0.27 7.32
N GLY A 195 10.29 0.63 6.36
CA GLY A 195 9.23 1.63 6.39
C GLY A 195 7.83 1.07 6.56
N TYR A 196 7.57 -0.15 6.09
CA TYR A 196 6.26 -0.79 6.21
C TYR A 196 5.88 -1.03 7.68
N ASP A 197 6.73 -1.71 8.45
CA ASP A 197 6.46 -2.00 9.85
C ASP A 197 6.36 -0.72 10.69
N PHE A 198 7.31 0.19 10.49
CA PHE A 198 7.34 1.45 11.23
C PHE A 198 6.17 2.38 10.88
N ALA A 199 5.74 2.45 9.62
CA ALA A 199 4.59 3.27 9.21
C ALA A 199 3.27 2.73 9.80
N HIS A 200 3.11 1.39 9.89
CA HIS A 200 2.00 0.79 10.61
C HIS A 200 1.95 1.27 12.06
N THR A 201 3.07 1.14 12.80
CA THR A 201 3.14 1.54 14.22
C THR A 201 2.91 3.04 14.43
N TYR A 202 3.24 3.87 13.43
CA TYR A 202 2.97 5.31 13.48
C TYR A 202 1.47 5.60 13.47
N ILE A 203 0.72 4.99 12.57
CA ILE A 203 -0.74 5.13 12.53
C ILE A 203 -1.40 4.52 13.77
N GLU A 204 -0.91 3.37 14.23
CA GLU A 204 -1.36 2.77 15.49
C GLU A 204 -1.18 3.72 16.67
N TYR A 205 -0.01 4.35 16.80
CA TYR A 205 0.27 5.34 17.82
C TYR A 205 -0.69 6.54 17.74
N LEU A 206 -0.93 7.07 16.54
CA LEU A 206 -1.86 8.19 16.35
C LEU A 206 -3.29 7.80 16.74
N ASP A 207 -3.76 6.62 16.35
CA ASP A 207 -5.11 6.14 16.70
C ASP A 207 -5.24 5.92 18.22
N LYS A 208 -4.30 5.22 18.84
CA LYS A 208 -4.32 4.95 20.29
C LYS A 208 -4.19 6.20 21.16
N THR A 209 -3.45 7.20 20.68
CA THR A 209 -3.18 8.42 21.46
C THR A 209 -4.25 9.49 21.28
N PHE A 210 -4.73 9.68 20.04
CA PHE A 210 -5.62 10.82 19.71
C PHE A 210 -7.00 10.37 19.24
N GLY A 211 -7.19 9.09 18.97
CA GLY A 211 -8.42 8.48 18.46
C GLY A 211 -8.56 8.58 16.94
N TRP A 212 -9.26 7.59 16.37
CA TRP A 212 -9.39 7.42 14.92
C TRP A 212 -10.02 8.62 14.21
N ASN A 213 -10.96 9.32 14.86
CA ASN A 213 -11.58 10.50 14.27
C ASN A 213 -10.56 11.60 13.95
N LYS A 214 -9.58 11.83 14.84
CA LYS A 214 -8.47 12.76 14.55
C LYS A 214 -7.54 12.25 13.47
N VAL A 215 -7.29 10.95 13.41
CA VAL A 215 -6.54 10.36 12.30
C VAL A 215 -7.26 10.63 10.97
N LEU A 216 -8.58 10.46 10.87
CA LEU A 216 -9.35 10.76 9.66
C LEU A 216 -9.22 12.24 9.22
N VAL A 217 -9.23 13.17 10.16
CA VAL A 217 -8.99 14.59 9.85
C VAL A 217 -7.55 14.77 9.34
N PHE A 218 -6.58 14.14 10.00
CA PHE A 218 -5.18 14.20 9.61
C PHE A 218 -4.91 13.65 8.19
N LEU A 219 -5.58 12.58 7.78
CA LEU A 219 -5.47 12.06 6.42
C LEU A 219 -5.89 13.08 5.35
N ARG A 220 -6.83 13.97 5.67
CA ARG A 220 -7.32 15.04 4.77
C ARG A 220 -6.38 16.24 4.76
N GLU A 221 -5.96 16.69 5.94
CA GLU A 221 -5.25 17.96 6.13
C GLU A 221 -3.73 17.81 6.06
N ASN A 222 -3.20 16.66 6.48
CA ASN A 222 -1.77 16.37 6.63
C ASN A 222 -1.04 17.47 7.44
N ASN A 223 -1.66 17.95 8.50
CA ASN A 223 -1.14 18.99 9.37
C ASN A 223 -1.21 18.57 10.83
N HIS A 224 -0.06 18.26 11.42
CA HIS A 224 0.05 17.77 12.79
C HIS A 224 -0.43 18.80 13.82
N GLU A 225 -0.06 20.07 13.64
CA GLU A 225 -0.36 21.13 14.60
C GLU A 225 -1.86 21.45 14.65
N ASN A 226 -2.49 21.56 13.49
CA ASN A 226 -3.93 21.82 13.40
C ASN A 226 -4.76 20.67 14.00
N VAL A 227 -4.37 19.43 13.74
CA VAL A 227 -5.17 18.25 14.12
C VAL A 227 -4.87 17.78 15.53
N PHE A 228 -3.60 17.71 15.91
CA PHE A 228 -3.17 17.12 17.17
C PHE A 228 -2.75 18.18 18.22
N GLY A 229 -2.62 19.44 17.83
CA GLY A 229 -2.13 20.52 18.70
C GLY A 229 -0.64 20.39 19.05
N GLN A 230 0.12 19.69 18.23
CA GLN A 230 1.55 19.41 18.45
C GLN A 230 2.31 19.48 17.12
N SER A 231 3.57 19.93 17.17
CA SER A 231 4.43 19.91 15.99
C SER A 231 4.74 18.47 15.54
N GLU A 232 5.08 18.31 14.26
CA GLU A 232 5.47 17.00 13.71
C GLU A 232 6.65 16.39 14.48
N GLU A 233 7.64 17.20 14.86
CA GLU A 233 8.81 16.76 15.64
C GLU A 233 8.40 16.22 17.02
N LYS A 234 7.42 16.85 17.68
CA LYS A 234 6.92 16.38 18.97
C LYS A 234 6.14 15.07 18.82
N ILE A 235 5.29 14.96 17.80
CA ILE A 235 4.57 13.72 17.47
C ILE A 235 5.57 12.60 17.18
N TYR A 236 6.60 12.87 16.36
CA TYR A 236 7.65 11.92 16.05
C TYR A 236 8.37 11.44 17.32
N ASN A 237 8.81 12.35 18.20
CA ASN A 237 9.50 11.96 19.44
C ASN A 237 8.62 11.12 20.37
N ASN A 238 7.33 11.46 20.48
CA ASN A 238 6.38 10.68 21.26
C ASN A 238 6.12 9.29 20.67
N TRP A 239 6.09 9.17 19.33
CA TRP A 239 6.02 7.87 18.67
C TRP A 239 7.29 7.02 18.91
N ILE A 240 8.48 7.62 18.96
CA ILE A 240 9.71 6.89 19.33
C ILE A 240 9.58 6.31 20.75
N GLU A 241 9.06 7.07 21.71
CA GLU A 241 8.81 6.55 23.05
C GLU A 241 7.72 5.45 23.06
N TYR A 242 6.69 5.59 22.22
CA TYR A 242 5.69 4.55 22.02
C TYR A 242 6.32 3.24 21.50
N LEU A 243 7.23 3.33 20.51
CA LEU A 243 7.97 2.18 20.00
C LEU A 243 8.78 1.49 21.08
N LYS A 244 9.54 2.23 21.87
CA LYS A 244 10.32 1.68 23.01
C LYS A 244 9.42 0.90 23.97
N ASN A 245 8.25 1.43 24.29
CA ASN A 245 7.38 0.84 25.29
C ASN A 245 6.59 -0.38 24.78
N ASN A 246 6.31 -0.46 23.46
CA ASN A 246 5.40 -1.46 22.91
C ASN A 246 6.09 -2.46 21.95
N TYR A 247 7.29 -2.14 21.44
CA TYR A 247 7.96 -2.91 20.40
C TYR A 247 9.44 -3.22 20.71
N GLN A 248 9.80 -3.24 21.99
CA GLN A 248 11.18 -3.55 22.43
C GLN A 248 11.46 -5.07 22.45
N GLY A 249 10.44 -5.92 22.34
CA GLY A 249 10.55 -7.36 22.59
C GLY A 249 10.51 -7.67 24.09
N LEU A 250 10.33 -8.94 24.41
CA LEU A 250 10.50 -9.41 25.78
C LEU A 250 12.00 -9.30 26.12
N LEU A 251 12.38 -8.39 26.99
CA LEU A 251 13.64 -8.54 27.73
C LEU A 251 13.54 -9.89 28.43
N CYS A 252 14.35 -10.86 28.04
CA CYS A 252 14.53 -12.08 28.83
C CYS A 252 14.80 -11.63 30.26
N ALA A 253 13.82 -11.75 31.14
CA ALA A 253 14.02 -11.56 32.56
C ALA A 253 15.19 -12.48 32.93
N GLY A 254 16.31 -11.88 33.33
CA GLY A 254 17.55 -12.57 33.57
C GLY A 254 17.31 -13.81 34.41
N SER A 255 17.84 -14.94 33.95
CA SER A 255 18.00 -16.11 34.82
C SER A 255 18.62 -15.62 36.12
N PRO A 256 18.02 -15.95 37.29
CA PRO A 256 18.67 -15.65 38.55
C PRO A 256 20.03 -16.37 38.53
N ALA A 257 21.09 -15.60 38.73
CA ALA A 257 22.40 -16.15 38.93
C ALA A 257 22.32 -17.20 40.03
N SER A 258 22.56 -18.46 39.68
CA SER A 258 22.72 -19.53 40.64
C SER A 258 23.96 -19.20 41.49
N ALA A 259 23.71 -18.85 42.75
CA ALA A 259 24.73 -18.83 43.81
C ALA A 259 25.14 -20.22 44.20
#